data_aec631c849bcc6684bcd79f21faa0417
#
_entry.id   aec631c849bcc6684bcd79f21faa0417
#
_cell.length_a   1.000
_cell.length_b   1.000
_cell.length_c   1.000
_cell.angle_alpha   90.00
_cell.angle_beta   90.00
_cell.angle_gamma   90.00
#
_symmetry.space_group_name_H-M   'P 1'
#
loop_
_entity.id
_entity.type
_entity.pdbx_description
1 polymer ?
#
loop_
_entity_poly.entity_id
_entity_poly.type
_entity_poly.pdbx_seq_one_letter_code
_entity_poly.pdbx_strand_id
1 'polypeptide(L)'
;MKRYKSCTLIILLLLASALQAYAHISRNMFMLSNLNTDNGLSSPRVYSIVEAEDGAMWISTKRGVDRYNGQQVTNYTLYTEMPYSDASGRSIKLTKDAQHLIYAYDNKGKVYIHDKRKDTFVLKCNLQKILGGSIVLNELLVDEKGNFWLAMDRGIYCLSAATDGKEIVRETAKGRFVLKNTYINHIQFIGQKLLIGTFKDVYCYSM
;
A
#
# COMPACT_ATOMS: atom_id res chain seq x y z
N MET A 1 -14.58 63.98 -26.38
CA MET A 1 -14.45 63.18 -25.14
C MET A 1 -15.04 61.76 -25.18
N LYS A 2 -15.97 61.41 -26.03
CA LYS A 2 -16.55 60.03 -26.12
C LYS A 2 -15.64 58.98 -26.78
N ARG A 3 -14.75 59.32 -27.68
CA ARG A 3 -13.87 58.36 -28.41
C ARG A 3 -12.76 57.77 -27.53
N TYR A 4 -12.21 58.49 -26.56
CA TYR A 4 -11.14 58.00 -25.70
C TYR A 4 -11.64 56.95 -24.70
N LYS A 5 -12.90 57.05 -24.24
CA LYS A 5 -13.51 56.07 -23.33
C LYS A 5 -13.70 54.69 -23.97
N SER A 6 -13.93 54.66 -25.29
CA SER A 6 -14.11 53.43 -26.05
C SER A 6 -12.76 52.73 -26.27
N CYS A 7 -11.68 53.45 -26.55
CA CYS A 7 -10.34 52.87 -26.70
C CYS A 7 -9.80 52.28 -25.39
N THR A 8 -10.00 52.98 -24.25
CA THR A 8 -9.57 52.46 -22.93
C THR A 8 -10.31 51.19 -22.54
N LEU A 9 -11.61 51.12 -22.85
CA LEU A 9 -12.39 49.91 -22.56
C LEU A 9 -11.91 48.68 -23.41
N ILE A 10 -11.56 48.89 -24.66
CA ILE A 10 -11.04 47.83 -25.56
C ILE A 10 -9.68 47.36 -25.05
N ILE A 11 -8.80 48.26 -24.63
CA ILE A 11 -7.47 47.89 -24.07
C ILE A 11 -7.63 47.11 -22.73
N LEU A 12 -8.60 47.51 -21.90
CA LEU A 12 -8.87 46.75 -20.66
C LEU A 12 -9.40 45.32 -20.92
N LEU A 13 -10.26 45.18 -21.91
CA LEU A 13 -10.78 43.87 -22.32
C LEU A 13 -9.69 42.97 -22.94
N LEU A 14 -8.78 43.54 -23.72
CA LEU A 14 -7.64 42.81 -24.28
C LEU A 14 -6.64 42.39 -23.18
N LEU A 15 -6.39 43.25 -22.19
CA LEU A 15 -5.57 42.92 -21.03
C LEU A 15 -6.21 41.83 -20.15
N ALA A 16 -7.53 41.90 -19.93
CA ALA A 16 -8.26 40.87 -19.18
C ALA A 16 -8.24 39.50 -19.89
N SER A 17 -8.38 39.49 -21.25
CA SER A 17 -8.28 38.25 -22.00
C SER A 17 -6.87 37.67 -22.06
N ALA A 18 -5.83 38.51 -22.05
CA ALA A 18 -4.43 38.08 -21.98
C ALA A 18 -4.12 37.50 -20.59
N LEU A 19 -4.65 38.07 -19.50
CA LEU A 19 -4.53 37.53 -18.15
C LEU A 19 -5.22 36.16 -17.99
N GLN A 20 -6.38 35.98 -18.63
CA GLN A 20 -7.06 34.67 -18.61
C GLN A 20 -6.29 33.61 -19.43
N ALA A 21 -5.69 34.00 -20.55
CA ALA A 21 -4.83 33.10 -21.32
C ALA A 21 -3.58 32.68 -20.55
N TYR A 22 -3.00 33.58 -19.75
CA TYR A 22 -1.84 33.26 -18.90
C TYR A 22 -2.21 32.29 -17.75
N ALA A 23 -3.39 32.41 -17.16
CA ALA A 23 -3.88 31.51 -16.12
C ALA A 23 -4.16 30.08 -16.66
N HIS A 24 -4.43 29.95 -17.95
CA HIS A 24 -4.68 28.63 -18.57
C HIS A 24 -3.39 27.88 -18.98
N ILE A 25 -2.21 28.53 -18.91
CA ILE A 25 -0.92 27.94 -19.32
C ILE A 25 -0.23 27.23 -18.14
N SER A 26 -0.69 27.33 -16.91
CA SER A 26 -0.23 26.47 -15.82
C SER A 26 -0.79 25.04 -15.99
N ARG A 27 -0.52 24.43 -17.13
CA ARG A 27 -0.71 23.00 -17.32
C ARG A 27 0.23 22.29 -16.36
N ASN A 28 -0.34 21.41 -15.57
CA ASN A 28 0.41 20.47 -14.74
C ASN A 28 1.50 19.83 -15.59
N MET A 29 2.71 20.32 -15.52
CA MET A 29 3.86 19.66 -16.11
C MET A 29 4.12 18.43 -15.26
N PHE A 30 3.69 17.26 -15.75
CA PHE A 30 4.08 16.01 -15.14
C PHE A 30 5.59 15.83 -15.33
N MET A 31 6.34 15.91 -14.24
CA MET A 31 7.75 15.53 -14.24
C MET A 31 7.82 14.02 -14.10
N LEU A 32 8.30 13.35 -15.13
CA LEU A 32 8.60 11.93 -15.07
C LEU A 32 10.02 11.74 -14.54
N SER A 33 10.16 11.08 -13.39
CA SER A 33 11.46 10.63 -12.86
C SER A 33 11.50 9.11 -12.80
N ASN A 34 12.68 8.54 -13.00
CA ASN A 34 12.90 7.10 -12.92
C ASN A 34 13.66 6.76 -11.64
N LEU A 35 13.06 5.91 -10.80
CA LEU A 35 13.71 5.33 -9.64
C LEU A 35 14.12 3.90 -9.97
N ASN A 36 15.42 3.63 -9.95
CA ASN A 36 15.99 2.33 -10.30
C ASN A 36 17.12 1.93 -9.34
N THR A 37 17.83 0.85 -9.65
CA THR A 37 18.93 0.36 -8.82
C THR A 37 20.14 1.29 -8.79
N ASP A 38 20.35 2.12 -9.81
CA ASP A 38 21.49 3.05 -9.87
C ASP A 38 21.29 4.23 -8.90
N ASN A 39 20.03 4.56 -8.58
CA ASN A 39 19.69 5.60 -7.61
C ASN A 39 19.12 5.04 -6.31
N GLY A 40 19.44 3.78 -5.98
CA GLY A 40 19.31 3.23 -4.63
C GLY A 40 18.22 2.20 -4.41
N LEU A 41 17.36 1.90 -5.40
CA LEU A 41 16.38 0.84 -5.27
C LEU A 41 17.08 -0.51 -5.08
N SER A 42 16.67 -1.31 -4.09
CA SER A 42 17.35 -2.55 -3.74
C SER A 42 17.23 -3.64 -4.82
N SER A 43 16.17 -3.59 -5.64
CA SER A 43 15.95 -4.52 -6.76
C SER A 43 15.05 -3.89 -7.83
N PRO A 44 15.27 -4.19 -9.13
CA PRO A 44 14.41 -3.67 -10.20
C PRO A 44 13.02 -4.34 -10.22
N ARG A 45 12.83 -5.43 -9.46
CA ARG A 45 11.53 -6.12 -9.37
C ARG A 45 10.75 -5.57 -8.19
N VAL A 46 9.75 -4.73 -8.49
CA VAL A 46 8.82 -4.14 -7.54
C VAL A 46 7.53 -4.97 -7.50
N TYR A 47 6.99 -5.20 -6.30
CA TYR A 47 5.75 -5.95 -6.08
C TYR A 47 4.58 -5.08 -5.63
N SER A 48 4.83 -4.06 -4.80
CA SER A 48 3.82 -3.11 -4.37
C SER A 48 4.44 -1.78 -3.95
N ILE A 49 3.62 -0.73 -3.95
CA ILE A 49 3.99 0.62 -3.52
C ILE A 49 2.90 1.14 -2.61
N VAL A 50 3.28 1.75 -1.49
CA VAL A 50 2.36 2.38 -0.53
C VAL A 50 2.92 3.74 -0.14
N GLU A 51 2.09 4.77 -0.22
CA GLU A 51 2.42 6.11 0.25
C GLU A 51 2.22 6.20 1.76
N ALA A 52 3.23 6.70 2.48
CA ALA A 52 3.16 7.00 3.90
C ALA A 52 2.50 8.36 4.18
N GLU A 53 2.18 8.63 5.43
CA GLU A 53 1.58 9.89 5.88
C GLU A 53 2.48 11.11 5.60
N ASP A 54 3.78 10.93 5.66
CA ASP A 54 4.80 11.96 5.38
C ASP A 54 5.11 12.15 3.88
N GLY A 55 4.35 11.51 3.00
CA GLY A 55 4.52 11.55 1.55
C GLY A 55 5.66 10.67 1.04
N ALA A 56 6.38 9.96 1.90
CA ALA A 56 7.39 9.00 1.46
C ALA A 56 6.73 7.77 0.82
N MET A 57 7.39 7.21 -0.19
CA MET A 57 6.92 6.01 -0.88
C MET A 57 7.63 4.78 -0.30
N TRP A 58 6.85 3.84 0.22
CA TRP A 58 7.33 2.52 0.60
C TRP A 58 7.16 1.56 -0.57
N ILE A 59 8.24 0.92 -0.96
CA ILE A 59 8.34 0.12 -2.18
C ILE A 59 8.80 -1.28 -1.80
N SER A 60 7.97 -2.29 -2.00
CA SER A 60 8.42 -3.66 -1.80
C SER A 60 9.09 -4.20 -3.05
N THR A 61 10.22 -4.85 -2.85
CA THR A 61 11.04 -5.42 -3.91
C THR A 61 11.36 -6.88 -3.63
N LYS A 62 12.04 -7.53 -4.58
CA LYS A 62 12.53 -8.89 -4.38
C LYS A 62 13.51 -9.00 -3.20
N ARG A 63 14.23 -7.92 -2.85
CA ARG A 63 15.28 -7.91 -1.81
C ARG A 63 14.80 -7.45 -0.44
N GLY A 64 13.62 -6.83 -0.35
CA GLY A 64 13.13 -6.28 0.90
C GLY A 64 12.15 -5.13 0.66
N VAL A 65 12.20 -4.15 1.52
CA VAL A 65 11.37 -2.95 1.43
C VAL A 65 12.29 -1.74 1.35
N ASP A 66 12.00 -0.86 0.42
CA ASP A 66 12.70 0.40 0.22
C ASP A 66 11.77 1.55 0.60
N ARG A 67 12.31 2.59 1.25
CA ARG A 67 11.60 3.84 1.54
C ARG A 67 12.25 4.98 0.77
N TYR A 68 11.51 5.59 -0.12
CA TYR A 68 11.93 6.75 -0.90
C TYR A 68 11.25 8.02 -0.39
N ASN A 69 12.03 9.00 0.03
CA ASN A 69 11.53 10.27 0.58
C ASN A 69 11.53 11.43 -0.45
N GLY A 70 11.68 11.12 -1.73
CA GLY A 70 11.80 12.12 -2.80
C GLY A 70 13.25 12.45 -3.17
N GLN A 71 14.24 12.09 -2.34
CA GLN A 71 15.66 12.37 -2.57
C GLN A 71 16.53 11.11 -2.41
N GLN A 72 16.29 10.32 -1.39
CA GLN A 72 17.10 9.17 -1.00
C GLN A 72 16.26 7.92 -0.81
N VAL A 73 16.86 6.77 -1.02
CA VAL A 73 16.29 5.46 -0.75
C VAL A 73 16.96 4.85 0.48
N THR A 74 16.17 4.45 1.45
CA THR A 74 16.58 3.64 2.60
C THR A 74 16.10 2.21 2.39
N ASN A 75 16.99 1.23 2.55
CA ASN A 75 16.68 -0.17 2.32
C ASN A 75 16.47 -0.91 3.65
N TYR A 76 15.40 -1.70 3.74
CA TYR A 76 15.06 -2.53 4.90
C TYR A 76 15.03 -4.01 4.51
N THR A 77 15.80 -4.82 5.21
CA THR A 77 15.84 -6.27 5.01
C THR A 77 14.88 -6.94 5.99
N LEU A 78 13.92 -7.72 5.48
CA LEU A 78 12.94 -8.44 6.29
C LEU A 78 13.43 -9.81 6.78
N TYR A 79 14.40 -10.39 6.09
CA TYR A 79 14.87 -11.76 6.32
C TYR A 79 16.33 -11.76 6.72
N THR A 80 16.62 -11.43 7.99
CA THR A 80 17.98 -11.44 8.53
C THR A 80 18.54 -12.84 8.77
N GLU A 81 17.67 -13.86 8.87
CA GLU A 81 18.03 -15.22 9.26
C GLU A 81 17.90 -16.26 8.15
N MET A 82 17.58 -15.87 6.91
CA MET A 82 17.39 -16.82 5.82
C MET A 82 18.47 -16.71 4.74
N PRO A 83 19.07 -17.85 4.33
CA PRO A 83 19.93 -17.89 3.15
C PRO A 83 19.15 -17.38 1.92
N TYR A 84 19.82 -16.66 1.04
CA TYR A 84 19.27 -16.08 -0.20
C TYR A 84 18.55 -17.11 -1.10
N SER A 85 18.92 -18.38 -1.00
CA SER A 85 18.33 -19.51 -1.73
C SER A 85 16.87 -19.78 -1.35
N ASP A 86 16.43 -19.45 -0.14
CA ASP A 86 15.08 -19.72 0.34
C ASP A 86 14.09 -18.59 0.04
N ALA A 87 14.59 -17.46 -0.48
CA ALA A 87 13.80 -16.34 -0.95
C ALA A 87 13.16 -16.57 -2.35
N SER A 88 13.51 -17.71 -3.01
CA SER A 88 12.93 -18.05 -4.30
C SER A 88 11.43 -18.34 -4.16
N GLY A 89 10.61 -17.58 -4.90
CA GLY A 89 9.15 -17.71 -4.87
C GLY A 89 8.42 -16.91 -3.78
N ARG A 90 9.12 -16.13 -2.96
CA ARG A 90 8.48 -15.17 -2.04
C ARG A 90 8.28 -13.83 -2.74
N SER A 91 7.08 -13.28 -2.61
CA SER A 91 6.77 -11.91 -2.97
C SER A 91 6.40 -11.15 -1.70
N ILE A 92 7.07 -10.03 -1.47
CA ILE A 92 6.75 -9.13 -0.36
C ILE A 92 5.77 -8.11 -0.89
N LYS A 93 4.65 -7.92 -0.20
CA LYS A 93 3.70 -6.85 -0.46
C LYS A 93 3.57 -5.94 0.75
N LEU A 94 3.06 -4.75 0.52
CA LEU A 94 2.86 -3.72 1.54
C LEU A 94 1.39 -3.40 1.66
N THR A 95 0.97 -3.05 2.87
CA THR A 95 -0.30 -2.39 3.16
C THR A 95 -0.12 -1.41 4.31
N LYS A 96 -1.09 -0.53 4.52
CA LYS A 96 -1.15 0.36 5.68
C LYS A 96 -2.51 0.25 6.35
N ASP A 97 -2.53 0.50 7.67
CA ASP A 97 -3.79 0.63 8.41
C ASP A 97 -4.30 2.08 8.42
N ALA A 98 -5.42 2.29 9.11
CA ALA A 98 -6.03 3.60 9.26
C ALA A 98 -5.17 4.59 10.09
N GLN A 99 -4.20 4.09 10.87
CA GLN A 99 -3.22 4.88 11.62
C GLN A 99 -1.93 5.11 10.83
N HIS A 100 -1.92 4.81 9.53
CA HIS A 100 -0.78 4.92 8.63
C HIS A 100 0.45 4.11 9.05
N LEU A 101 0.26 3.04 9.85
CA LEU A 101 1.30 2.06 10.13
C LEU A 101 1.53 1.20 8.89
N ILE A 102 2.80 0.99 8.55
CA ILE A 102 3.19 0.22 7.38
C ILE A 102 3.39 -1.24 7.77
N TYR A 103 2.72 -2.12 7.06
CA TYR A 103 2.87 -3.56 7.16
C TYR A 103 3.53 -4.11 5.89
N ALA A 104 4.48 -5.01 6.07
CA ALA A 104 5.04 -5.82 4.99
C ALA A 104 4.67 -7.27 5.22
N TYR A 105 4.25 -7.98 4.19
CA TYR A 105 3.87 -9.38 4.31
C TYR A 105 4.33 -10.20 3.10
N ASP A 106 4.61 -11.47 3.33
CA ASP A 106 4.95 -12.38 2.24
C ASP A 106 3.77 -13.30 1.88
N ASN A 107 3.83 -13.89 0.70
CA ASN A 107 2.80 -14.81 0.21
C ASN A 107 2.70 -16.12 1.02
N LYS A 108 3.63 -16.38 1.95
CA LYS A 108 3.61 -17.52 2.88
C LYS A 108 3.09 -17.15 4.27
N GLY A 109 2.67 -15.88 4.47
CA GLY A 109 1.95 -15.41 5.64
C GLY A 109 2.81 -14.93 6.80
N LYS A 110 4.07 -14.59 6.60
CA LYS A 110 4.79 -13.77 7.59
C LYS A 110 4.36 -12.33 7.42
N VAL A 111 3.96 -11.68 8.50
CA VAL A 111 3.54 -10.29 8.56
C VAL A 111 4.46 -9.52 9.47
N TYR A 112 5.02 -8.43 8.98
CA TYR A 112 5.91 -7.53 9.68
C TYR A 112 5.25 -6.16 9.80
N ILE A 113 5.59 -5.42 10.84
CA ILE A 113 5.18 -4.02 11.03
C ILE A 113 6.42 -3.15 11.15
N HIS A 114 6.39 -1.95 10.58
CA HIS A 114 7.45 -0.98 10.72
C HIS A 114 7.40 -0.34 12.13
N ASP A 115 8.42 -0.59 12.94
CA ASP A 115 8.62 0.08 14.23
C ASP A 115 9.31 1.44 13.98
N LYS A 116 8.54 2.53 14.03
CA LYS A 116 9.03 3.89 13.79
C LYS A 116 10.16 4.30 14.78
N ARG A 117 10.19 3.73 15.99
CA ARG A 117 11.20 4.09 17.01
C ARG A 117 12.55 3.45 16.76
N LYS A 118 12.53 2.22 16.22
CA LYS A 118 13.74 1.46 15.91
C LYS A 118 14.16 1.62 14.45
N ASP A 119 13.30 2.24 13.64
CA ASP A 119 13.42 2.35 12.18
C ASP A 119 13.72 0.99 11.53
N THR A 120 12.91 -0.02 11.86
CA THR A 120 13.07 -1.38 11.34
C THR A 120 11.74 -2.10 11.27
N PHE A 121 11.67 -3.16 10.48
CA PHE A 121 10.53 -4.07 10.47
C PHE A 121 10.69 -5.16 11.54
N VAL A 122 9.65 -5.34 12.34
CA VAL A 122 9.57 -6.41 13.34
C VAL A 122 8.47 -7.39 12.97
N LEU A 123 8.69 -8.68 13.22
CA LEU A 123 7.69 -9.71 12.95
C LEU A 123 6.47 -9.48 13.86
N LYS A 124 5.30 -9.29 13.25
CA LYS A 124 4.01 -9.13 13.95
C LYS A 124 3.34 -10.47 14.16
N CYS A 125 3.30 -11.32 13.13
CA CYS A 125 2.74 -12.66 13.22
C CYS A 125 3.19 -13.57 12.08
N ASN A 126 2.99 -14.89 12.29
CA ASN A 126 3.14 -15.91 11.25
C ASN A 126 1.80 -16.61 11.06
N LEU A 127 1.11 -16.29 9.97
CA LEU A 127 -0.22 -16.79 9.66
C LEU A 127 -0.26 -18.31 9.46
N GLN A 128 0.83 -18.93 8.97
CA GLN A 128 0.90 -20.40 8.88
C GLN A 128 0.82 -21.05 10.25
N LYS A 129 1.47 -20.45 11.26
CA LYS A 129 1.40 -20.96 12.65
C LYS A 129 0.02 -20.75 13.25
N ILE A 130 -0.64 -19.62 12.93
CA ILE A 130 -1.96 -19.26 13.47
C ILE A 130 -3.06 -20.11 12.84
N LEU A 131 -3.10 -20.18 11.50
CA LEU A 131 -4.17 -20.83 10.76
C LEU A 131 -3.96 -22.36 10.59
N GLY A 132 -2.72 -22.80 10.73
CA GLY A 132 -2.31 -24.17 10.49
C GLY A 132 -2.19 -24.53 9.00
N GLY A 133 -1.18 -25.30 8.66
CA GLY A 133 -0.94 -25.76 7.31
C GLY A 133 -0.33 -24.73 6.35
N SER A 134 -0.19 -25.14 5.08
CA SER A 134 0.29 -24.24 4.04
C SER A 134 -0.79 -23.25 3.65
N ILE A 135 -0.42 -22.00 3.48
CA ILE A 135 -1.28 -20.93 3.00
C ILE A 135 -0.62 -20.23 1.81
N VAL A 136 -1.45 -19.70 0.92
CA VAL A 136 -1.04 -18.73 -0.10
C VAL A 136 -1.79 -17.45 0.16
N LEU A 137 -1.06 -16.45 0.66
CA LEU A 137 -1.61 -15.13 0.95
C LEU A 137 -1.46 -14.25 -0.28
N ASN A 138 -2.57 -13.90 -0.90
CA ASN A 138 -2.61 -13.04 -2.07
C ASN A 138 -2.62 -11.57 -1.68
N GLU A 139 -3.40 -11.22 -0.65
CA GLU A 139 -3.50 -9.85 -0.16
C GLU A 139 -3.87 -9.80 1.32
N LEU A 140 -3.42 -8.75 1.98
CA LEU A 140 -3.72 -8.43 3.37
C LEU A 140 -4.18 -6.98 3.44
N LEU A 141 -5.31 -6.75 4.10
CA LEU A 141 -5.77 -5.43 4.51
C LEU A 141 -5.92 -5.39 6.03
N VAL A 142 -5.79 -4.19 6.58
CA VAL A 142 -5.99 -3.94 8.01
C VAL A 142 -7.14 -2.95 8.14
N ASP A 143 -8.21 -3.33 8.86
CA ASP A 143 -9.34 -2.45 9.08
C ASP A 143 -9.10 -1.43 10.20
N GLU A 144 -10.04 -0.51 10.40
CA GLU A 144 -9.96 0.54 11.43
C GLU A 144 -9.87 0.00 12.86
N LYS A 145 -10.31 -1.25 13.08
CA LYS A 145 -10.24 -1.96 14.37
C LYS A 145 -8.95 -2.75 14.53
N GLY A 146 -8.05 -2.72 13.53
CA GLY A 146 -6.82 -3.48 13.49
C GLY A 146 -6.99 -4.95 13.14
N ASN A 147 -8.16 -5.40 12.66
CA ASN A 147 -8.32 -6.78 12.20
C ASN A 147 -7.65 -6.97 10.85
N PHE A 148 -7.08 -8.16 10.65
CA PHE A 148 -6.47 -8.56 9.39
C PHE A 148 -7.48 -9.28 8.51
N TRP A 149 -7.69 -8.75 7.31
CA TRP A 149 -8.49 -9.35 6.26
C TRP A 149 -7.54 -9.99 5.25
N LEU A 150 -7.57 -11.32 5.20
CA LEU A 150 -6.62 -12.14 4.47
C LEU A 150 -7.30 -12.72 3.23
N ALA A 151 -6.92 -12.25 2.05
CA ALA A 151 -7.30 -12.86 0.79
C ALA A 151 -6.35 -14.03 0.48
N MET A 152 -6.88 -15.23 0.42
CA MET A 152 -6.09 -16.45 0.26
C MET A 152 -6.60 -17.30 -0.90
N ASP A 153 -5.84 -18.34 -1.22
CA ASP A 153 -6.20 -19.37 -2.20
C ASP A 153 -7.49 -20.13 -1.85
N ARG A 154 -7.91 -20.11 -0.57
CA ARG A 154 -9.09 -20.83 -0.04
C ARG A 154 -10.18 -19.91 0.50
N GLY A 155 -10.14 -18.63 0.25
CA GLY A 155 -11.17 -17.70 0.69
C GLY A 155 -10.64 -16.50 1.43
N ILE A 156 -11.55 -15.79 2.08
CA ILE A 156 -11.23 -14.65 2.94
C ILE A 156 -11.33 -15.07 4.38
N TYR A 157 -10.28 -14.79 5.13
CA TYR A 157 -10.23 -14.99 6.56
C TYR A 157 -10.08 -13.65 7.27
N CYS A 158 -11.00 -13.33 8.17
CA CYS A 158 -10.89 -12.17 9.05
C CYS A 158 -10.30 -12.63 10.38
N LEU A 159 -9.12 -12.10 10.72
CA LEU A 159 -8.38 -12.40 11.94
C LEU A 159 -8.39 -11.18 12.83
N SER A 160 -8.94 -11.29 14.04
CA SER A 160 -8.89 -10.22 15.03
C SER A 160 -7.48 -10.09 15.58
N ALA A 161 -6.90 -8.89 15.47
CA ALA A 161 -5.63 -8.58 16.09
C ALA A 161 -5.83 -8.39 17.61
N ALA A 162 -4.92 -8.93 18.41
CA ALA A 162 -4.83 -8.53 19.81
C ALA A 162 -4.37 -7.06 19.86
N THR A 163 -5.08 -6.24 20.63
CA THR A 163 -4.89 -4.79 20.68
C THR A 163 -3.63 -4.34 21.44
N ASP A 164 -2.90 -5.26 22.04
CA ASP A 164 -1.77 -4.98 22.94
C ASP A 164 -0.41 -4.80 22.25
N GLY A 165 -0.38 -4.83 20.93
CA GLY A 165 0.84 -4.65 20.14
C GLY A 165 1.81 -5.83 20.14
N LYS A 166 1.50 -6.91 20.88
CA LYS A 166 2.31 -8.13 20.91
C LYS A 166 2.13 -8.97 19.66
N GLU A 167 3.00 -9.97 19.51
CA GLU A 167 2.87 -10.96 18.42
C GLU A 167 1.52 -11.67 18.55
N ILE A 168 0.79 -11.77 17.42
CA ILE A 168 -0.45 -12.54 17.37
C ILE A 168 -0.06 -14.01 17.33
N VAL A 169 -0.43 -14.77 18.38
CA VAL A 169 -0.22 -16.21 18.46
C VAL A 169 -1.55 -16.95 18.34
N ARG A 170 -1.48 -18.23 17.99
CA ARG A 170 -2.66 -19.04 17.71
C ARG A 170 -3.66 -19.07 18.87
N GLU A 171 -3.16 -19.10 20.11
CA GLU A 171 -3.97 -19.20 21.32
C GLU A 171 -4.81 -17.94 21.58
N THR A 172 -4.35 -16.78 21.11
CA THR A 172 -5.04 -15.49 21.30
C THR A 172 -5.79 -15.02 20.05
N ALA A 173 -5.53 -15.64 18.90
CA ALA A 173 -6.15 -15.24 17.64
C ALA A 173 -7.58 -15.75 17.53
N LYS A 174 -8.51 -14.84 17.28
CA LYS A 174 -9.91 -15.17 16.92
C LYS A 174 -10.13 -14.82 15.45
N GLY A 175 -10.64 -15.78 14.68
CA GLY A 175 -10.86 -15.54 13.27
C GLY A 175 -11.97 -16.38 12.67
N ARG A 176 -12.47 -15.94 11.52
CA ARG A 176 -13.55 -16.60 10.78
C ARG A 176 -13.34 -16.49 9.27
N PHE A 177 -13.83 -17.47 8.54
CA PHE A 177 -13.99 -17.34 7.10
C PHE A 177 -15.23 -16.50 6.77
N VAL A 178 -15.06 -15.52 5.91
CA VAL A 178 -16.15 -14.70 5.34
C VAL A 178 -16.61 -15.33 4.02
N LEU A 179 -15.69 -15.75 3.17
CA LEU A 179 -15.92 -16.49 1.94
C LEU A 179 -14.96 -17.68 1.93
N LYS A 180 -15.48 -18.91 1.83
CA LYS A 180 -14.69 -20.14 1.95
C LYS A 180 -14.63 -20.88 0.60
N ASN A 181 -13.55 -21.61 0.39
CA ASN A 181 -13.33 -22.46 -0.81
C ASN A 181 -13.36 -21.69 -2.13
N THR A 182 -12.90 -20.44 -2.12
CA THR A 182 -12.86 -19.58 -3.30
C THR A 182 -11.48 -18.92 -3.36
N TYR A 183 -10.85 -18.98 -4.53
CA TYR A 183 -9.58 -18.27 -4.74
C TYR A 183 -9.84 -16.77 -4.87
N ILE A 184 -9.21 -15.97 -4.01
CA ILE A 184 -9.38 -14.53 -3.95
C ILE A 184 -8.16 -13.86 -4.56
N ASN A 185 -8.38 -13.05 -5.59
CA ASN A 185 -7.31 -12.32 -6.27
C ASN A 185 -6.97 -11.01 -5.58
N HIS A 186 -8.02 -10.27 -5.21
CA HIS A 186 -7.90 -8.91 -4.71
C HIS A 186 -9.02 -8.58 -3.75
N ILE A 187 -8.71 -7.76 -2.73
CA ILE A 187 -9.68 -7.21 -1.79
C ILE A 187 -9.44 -5.71 -1.62
N GLN A 188 -10.49 -4.94 -1.42
CA GLN A 188 -10.41 -3.49 -1.22
C GLN A 188 -11.53 -2.99 -0.33
N PHE A 189 -11.20 -2.10 0.61
CA PHE A 189 -12.23 -1.36 1.36
C PHE A 189 -12.76 -0.18 0.55
N ILE A 190 -14.09 -0.03 0.53
CA ILE A 190 -14.79 1.15 0.03
C ILE A 190 -15.84 1.54 1.07
N GLY A 191 -15.51 2.54 1.89
CA GLY A 191 -16.30 2.88 3.08
C GLY A 191 -16.43 1.66 4.00
N GLN A 192 -17.66 1.31 4.38
CA GLN A 192 -17.95 0.15 5.23
C GLN A 192 -18.16 -1.16 4.44
N LYS A 193 -17.67 -1.22 3.22
CA LYS A 193 -17.81 -2.40 2.37
C LYS A 193 -16.45 -2.95 2.01
N LEU A 194 -16.34 -4.28 1.95
CA LEU A 194 -15.21 -4.98 1.39
C LEU A 194 -15.59 -5.51 0.01
N LEU A 195 -14.93 -5.00 -1.03
CA LEU A 195 -15.00 -5.57 -2.36
C LEU A 195 -14.02 -6.73 -2.46
N ILE A 196 -14.45 -7.80 -3.10
CA ILE A 196 -13.74 -9.07 -3.18
C ILE A 196 -13.71 -9.50 -4.64
N GLY A 197 -12.53 -9.48 -5.25
CA GLY A 197 -12.31 -9.93 -6.62
C GLY A 197 -11.88 -11.40 -6.66
N THR A 198 -12.56 -12.19 -7.46
CA THR A 198 -12.22 -13.56 -7.79
C THR A 198 -11.93 -13.69 -9.29
N PHE A 199 -11.59 -14.88 -9.78
CA PHE A 199 -11.43 -15.10 -11.23
C PHE A 199 -12.73 -14.97 -12.03
N LYS A 200 -13.90 -15.10 -11.37
CA LYS A 200 -15.20 -15.13 -12.05
C LYS A 200 -16.06 -13.94 -11.71
N ASP A 201 -16.04 -13.52 -10.45
CA ASP A 201 -17.01 -12.59 -9.89
C ASP A 201 -16.38 -11.54 -9.00
N VAL A 202 -17.13 -10.46 -8.79
CA VAL A 202 -16.85 -9.46 -7.75
C VAL A 202 -17.97 -9.53 -6.72
N TYR A 203 -17.61 -9.74 -5.46
CA TYR A 203 -18.52 -9.75 -4.34
C TYR A 203 -18.40 -8.45 -3.54
N CYS A 204 -19.49 -8.05 -2.91
CA CYS A 204 -19.52 -6.93 -1.98
C CYS A 204 -20.00 -7.45 -0.62
N TYR A 205 -19.14 -7.36 0.38
CA TYR A 205 -19.43 -7.74 1.76
C TYR A 205 -19.59 -6.47 2.60
N SER A 206 -20.73 -6.35 3.32
CA SER A 206 -20.98 -5.26 4.29
C SER A 206 -20.42 -5.66 5.65
N MET A 207 -19.57 -4.80 6.23
CA MET A 207 -18.92 -5.01 7.52
C MET A 207 -19.78 -4.53 8.68
#